data_012470e16878b8a995318b8d01c5afe0
#
_entry.id   012470e16878b8a995318b8d01c5afe0
#
_cell.length_a   1.000
_cell.length_b   1.000
_cell.length_c   1.000
_cell.angle_alpha   90.00
_cell.angle_beta   90.00
_cell.angle_gamma   90.00
#
_symmetry.space_group_name_H-M   'P 1'
#
loop_
_entity.id
_entity.type
_entity.pdbx_description
1 polymer ?
#
loop_
_entity_poly.entity_id
_entity_poly.type
_entity_poly.pdbx_seq_one_letter_code
_entity_poly.pdbx_strand_id
1 'polypeptide(L)'
;MRWLALVLGALLLAAPARAADAAGAQVLEHKGRWESGYGAQFYNVVGRLKNTSGHELRYVKLRIEALDEHGNVVARTDTYNESAEALAVPDLNPRELLESGKVKPLPADAEERFRGSFLKEETPAFTDYRVKVIETPAATPMKVIETPAGPSE
;
A
#
# COMPACT_ATOMS: atom_id res chain seq x y z
N MET A 1 -35.17 -0.15 54.19
CA MET A 1 -34.91 -0.94 52.95
C MET A 1 -34.21 -0.05 51.95
N ARG A 2 -32.91 -0.31 51.75
CA ARG A 2 -32.05 0.51 50.85
C ARG A 2 -31.86 -0.26 49.56
N TRP A 3 -32.41 0.26 48.47
CA TRP A 3 -32.18 -0.29 47.13
C TRP A 3 -30.89 0.30 46.58
N LEU A 4 -29.85 -0.52 46.44
CA LEU A 4 -28.64 -0.17 45.70
C LEU A 4 -28.91 -0.45 44.22
N ALA A 5 -29.01 0.61 43.41
CA ALA A 5 -28.99 0.50 41.96
C ALA A 5 -27.55 0.40 41.49
N LEU A 6 -27.16 -0.77 40.99
CA LEU A 6 -25.89 -1.01 40.32
C LEU A 6 -25.99 -0.46 38.89
N VAL A 7 -25.34 0.68 38.63
CA VAL A 7 -25.18 1.20 37.27
C VAL A 7 -24.00 0.47 36.65
N LEU A 8 -24.30 -0.48 35.78
CA LEU A 8 -23.30 -1.14 34.92
C LEU A 8 -22.94 -0.20 33.79
N GLY A 9 -21.84 0.53 33.93
CA GLY A 9 -21.29 1.34 32.85
C GLY A 9 -20.66 0.45 31.77
N ALA A 10 -21.33 0.30 30.65
CA ALA A 10 -20.74 -0.33 29.46
C ALA A 10 -19.67 0.60 28.87
N LEU A 11 -18.41 0.24 29.07
CA LEU A 11 -17.27 0.87 28.46
C LEU A 11 -17.23 0.42 26.99
N LEU A 12 -17.82 1.22 26.09
CA LEU A 12 -17.65 1.04 24.64
C LEU A 12 -16.20 1.39 24.30
N LEU A 13 -15.35 0.38 24.20
CA LEU A 13 -14.07 0.49 23.55
C LEU A 13 -14.33 0.75 22.05
N ALA A 14 -14.25 2.01 21.65
CA ALA A 14 -14.22 2.38 20.24
C ALA A 14 -12.92 1.80 19.63
N ALA A 15 -13.05 0.73 18.87
CA ALA A 15 -11.96 0.25 18.04
C ALA A 15 -11.55 1.37 17.08
N PRO A 16 -10.23 1.65 16.91
CA PRO A 16 -9.80 2.65 15.94
C PRO A 16 -10.35 2.25 14.58
N ALA A 17 -11.04 3.16 13.92
CA ALA A 17 -11.54 2.97 12.57
C ALA A 17 -10.32 2.71 11.67
N ARG A 18 -10.09 1.45 11.27
CA ARG A 18 -9.13 1.12 10.23
C ARG A 18 -9.58 1.83 8.97
N ALA A 19 -8.70 2.67 8.41
CA ALA A 19 -8.91 3.20 7.08
C ALA A 19 -9.17 2.00 6.15
N ALA A 20 -10.28 2.03 5.41
CA ALA A 20 -10.62 0.95 4.50
C ALA A 20 -9.55 0.91 3.40
N ASP A 21 -8.73 -0.14 3.39
CA ASP A 21 -7.83 -0.43 2.27
C ASP A 21 -8.66 -0.73 1.02
N ALA A 22 -8.13 -0.39 -0.16
CA ALA A 22 -8.72 -0.84 -1.41
C ALA A 22 -8.84 -2.37 -1.40
N ALA A 23 -9.96 -2.89 -1.87
CA ALA A 23 -10.18 -4.32 -1.93
C ALA A 23 -9.08 -4.99 -2.77
N GLY A 24 -8.40 -6.00 -2.22
CA GLY A 24 -7.43 -6.81 -2.95
C GLY A 24 -6.06 -6.95 -2.31
N ALA A 25 -5.67 -6.08 -1.40
CA ALA A 25 -4.41 -6.23 -0.65
C ALA A 25 -4.57 -5.74 0.79
N GLN A 26 -3.77 -6.30 1.68
CA GLN A 26 -3.72 -5.97 3.09
C GLN A 26 -2.30 -5.62 3.50
N VAL A 27 -2.12 -4.51 4.20
CA VAL A 27 -0.86 -4.20 4.87
C VAL A 27 -0.78 -5.03 6.15
N LEU A 28 0.26 -5.86 6.27
CA LEU A 28 0.44 -6.75 7.41
C LEU A 28 1.16 -6.06 8.56
N GLU A 29 2.24 -5.33 8.23
CA GLU A 29 3.05 -4.60 9.18
C GLU A 29 3.77 -3.44 8.49
N HIS A 30 4.09 -2.42 9.24
CA HIS A 30 4.94 -1.31 8.78
C HIS A 30 5.62 -0.63 9.96
N LYS A 31 6.73 0.03 9.67
CA LYS A 31 7.44 0.90 10.61
C LYS A 31 8.06 2.07 9.88
N GLY A 32 8.13 3.20 10.55
CA GLY A 32 8.77 4.42 10.05
C GLY A 32 9.94 4.85 10.95
N ARG A 33 10.98 5.41 10.34
CA ARG A 33 12.12 5.97 11.06
C ARG A 33 12.84 7.03 10.24
N TRP A 34 13.46 7.97 10.95
CA TRP A 34 14.38 8.92 10.34
C TRP A 34 15.72 8.26 10.05
N GLU A 35 16.23 8.48 8.85
CA GLU A 35 17.55 8.02 8.41
C GLU A 35 18.26 9.17 7.70
N SER A 36 19.60 9.24 7.88
CA SER A 36 20.45 10.21 7.21
C SER A 36 21.27 9.52 6.14
N GLY A 37 21.36 10.14 4.96
CA GLY A 37 22.17 9.64 3.86
C GLY A 37 22.31 10.71 2.78
N TYR A 38 23.45 10.70 2.08
CA TYR A 38 23.72 11.61 0.96
C TYR A 38 23.54 13.11 1.29
N GLY A 39 23.81 13.51 2.54
CA GLY A 39 23.64 14.90 2.99
C GLY A 39 22.21 15.33 3.28
N ALA A 40 21.26 14.42 3.26
CA ALA A 40 19.84 14.66 3.52
C ALA A 40 19.30 13.75 4.63
N GLN A 41 18.13 14.11 5.17
CA GLN A 41 17.38 13.29 6.12
C GLN A 41 16.06 12.83 5.49
N PHE A 42 15.78 11.54 5.64
CA PHE A 42 14.58 10.91 5.12
C PHE A 42 13.81 10.22 6.24
N TYR A 43 12.50 10.34 6.22
CA TYR A 43 11.64 9.47 7.00
C TYR A 43 11.22 8.29 6.12
N ASN A 44 11.81 7.14 6.38
CA ASN A 44 11.57 5.92 5.63
C ASN A 44 10.49 5.08 6.31
N VAL A 45 9.45 4.76 5.55
CA VAL A 45 8.40 3.81 5.95
C VAL A 45 8.61 2.54 5.14
N VAL A 46 8.82 1.44 5.84
CA VAL A 46 8.97 0.11 5.25
C VAL A 46 7.93 -0.83 5.85
N GLY A 47 7.45 -1.77 5.06
CA GLY A 47 6.48 -2.73 5.55
C GLY A 47 6.32 -3.93 4.63
N ARG A 48 5.34 -4.78 4.96
CA ARG A 48 4.91 -5.92 4.15
C ARG A 48 3.43 -5.84 3.88
N LEU A 49 3.06 -6.29 2.71
CA LEU A 49 1.68 -6.43 2.27
C LEU A 49 1.43 -7.84 1.73
N LYS A 50 0.17 -8.22 1.69
CA LYS A 50 -0.31 -9.48 1.13
C LYS A 50 -1.38 -9.23 0.09
N ASN A 51 -1.30 -9.93 -1.03
CA ASN A 51 -2.38 -9.99 -2.00
C ASN A 51 -3.50 -10.87 -1.46
N THR A 52 -4.62 -10.28 -1.10
CA THR A 52 -5.80 -10.95 -0.54
C THR A 52 -6.97 -11.02 -1.52
N SER A 53 -6.74 -10.67 -2.79
CA SER A 53 -7.78 -10.59 -3.83
C SER A 53 -8.27 -11.94 -4.32
N GLY A 54 -7.51 -13.02 -4.09
CA GLY A 54 -7.80 -14.35 -4.65
C GLY A 54 -7.35 -14.54 -6.09
N HIS A 55 -6.78 -13.53 -6.73
CA HIS A 55 -6.24 -13.58 -8.09
C HIS A 55 -4.92 -12.80 -8.18
N GLU A 56 -4.22 -12.92 -9.30
CA GLU A 56 -3.00 -12.18 -9.55
C GLU A 56 -3.29 -10.68 -9.74
N LEU A 57 -2.49 -9.84 -9.08
CA LEU A 57 -2.55 -8.38 -9.20
C LEU A 57 -1.39 -7.88 -10.08
N ARG A 58 -1.66 -6.89 -10.91
CA ARG A 58 -0.62 -6.25 -11.72
C ARG A 58 0.41 -5.52 -10.85
N TYR A 59 -0.07 -4.83 -9.82
CA TYR A 59 0.70 -4.17 -8.76
C TYR A 59 -0.23 -3.83 -7.58
N VAL A 60 0.38 -3.42 -6.49
CA VAL A 60 -0.31 -2.78 -5.36
C VAL A 60 0.28 -1.38 -5.19
N LYS A 61 -0.56 -0.35 -5.31
CA LYS A 61 -0.17 1.03 -5.03
C LYS A 61 -0.63 1.42 -3.64
N LEU A 62 0.30 1.98 -2.89
CA LEU A 62 0.08 2.44 -1.52
C LEU A 62 0.26 3.95 -1.44
N ARG A 63 -0.46 4.57 -0.54
CA ARG A 63 -0.27 5.96 -0.13
C ARG A 63 0.13 6.02 1.31
N ILE A 64 1.21 6.74 1.58
CA ILE A 64 1.68 7.04 2.92
C ILE A 64 1.36 8.52 3.18
N GLU A 65 0.64 8.79 4.26
CA GLU A 65 0.24 10.12 4.65
C GLU A 65 0.94 10.49 5.96
N ALA A 66 1.67 11.59 5.96
CA ALA A 66 2.23 12.18 7.17
C ALA A 66 1.16 13.04 7.87
N LEU A 67 1.03 12.88 9.16
CA LEU A 67 -0.02 13.49 9.98
C LEU A 67 0.58 14.42 11.03
N ASP A 68 -0.04 15.59 11.22
CA ASP A 68 0.29 16.48 12.32
C ASP A 68 -0.27 15.97 13.67
N GLU A 69 -0.03 16.73 14.74
CA GLU A 69 -0.52 16.41 16.09
C GLU A 69 -2.05 16.37 16.21
N HIS A 70 -2.77 16.97 15.25
CA HIS A 70 -4.23 16.98 15.18
C HIS A 70 -4.80 15.91 14.25
N GLY A 71 -3.95 15.08 13.64
CA GLY A 71 -4.33 14.04 12.68
C GLY A 71 -4.61 14.56 11.27
N ASN A 72 -4.24 15.80 10.96
CA ASN A 72 -4.36 16.35 9.61
C ASN A 72 -3.22 15.86 8.72
N VAL A 73 -3.54 15.56 7.46
CA VAL A 73 -2.54 15.17 6.46
C VAL A 73 -1.75 16.41 6.03
N VAL A 74 -0.44 16.40 6.26
CA VAL A 74 0.48 17.48 5.90
C VAL A 74 1.36 17.14 4.70
N ALA A 75 1.53 15.86 4.39
CA ALA A 75 2.25 15.38 3.20
C ALA A 75 1.76 14.00 2.79
N ARG A 76 1.96 13.66 1.52
CA ARG A 76 1.66 12.35 0.94
C ARG A 76 2.80 11.88 0.06
N THR A 77 3.04 10.57 0.05
CA THR A 77 3.89 9.91 -0.94
C THR A 77 3.23 8.62 -1.38
N ASP A 78 3.26 8.35 -2.68
CA ASP A 78 2.75 7.11 -3.24
C ASP A 78 3.93 6.17 -3.52
N THR A 79 3.72 4.88 -3.25
CA THR A 79 4.70 3.84 -3.52
C THR A 79 4.01 2.57 -4.00
N TYR A 80 4.79 1.56 -4.33
CA TYR A 80 4.32 0.29 -4.87
C TYR A 80 4.95 -0.88 -4.12
N ASN A 81 4.38 -2.07 -4.30
CA ASN A 81 5.03 -3.31 -3.87
C ASN A 81 6.40 -3.47 -4.56
N GLU A 82 7.30 -4.23 -3.96
CA GLU A 82 8.72 -4.33 -4.35
C GLU A 82 8.92 -4.67 -5.83
N SER A 83 8.19 -5.65 -6.38
CA SER A 83 8.29 -6.01 -7.81
C SER A 83 7.77 -4.95 -8.77
N ALA A 84 7.06 -3.94 -8.28
CA ALA A 84 6.51 -2.82 -9.05
C ALA A 84 7.15 -1.47 -8.68
N GLU A 85 8.21 -1.45 -7.87
CA GLU A 85 8.85 -0.24 -7.37
C GLU A 85 9.27 0.73 -8.48
N ALA A 86 9.66 0.21 -9.64
CA ALA A 86 10.01 1.03 -10.79
C ALA A 86 8.89 1.97 -11.27
N LEU A 87 7.63 1.67 -10.97
CA LEU A 87 6.50 2.55 -11.28
C LEU A 87 6.51 3.86 -10.49
N ALA A 88 7.24 3.91 -9.38
CA ALA A 88 7.39 5.11 -8.57
C ALA A 88 8.46 6.08 -9.10
N VAL A 89 9.25 5.70 -10.09
CA VAL A 89 10.31 6.55 -10.64
C VAL A 89 9.70 7.60 -11.57
N PRO A 90 9.85 8.91 -11.28
CA PRO A 90 9.11 9.98 -11.98
C PRO A 90 9.34 10.05 -13.49
N ASP A 91 10.53 9.73 -13.95
CA ASP A 91 10.95 9.88 -15.35
C ASP A 91 10.68 8.64 -16.22
N LEU A 92 10.17 7.58 -15.62
CA LEU A 92 9.84 6.35 -16.33
C LEU A 92 8.38 6.33 -16.76
N ASN A 93 8.12 5.85 -17.97
CA ASN A 93 6.76 5.70 -18.49
C ASN A 93 6.11 4.43 -17.87
N PRO A 94 5.08 4.57 -17.03
CA PRO A 94 4.44 3.42 -16.38
C PRO A 94 3.90 2.39 -17.36
N ARG A 95 3.34 2.84 -18.49
CA ARG A 95 2.78 1.96 -19.51
C ARG A 95 3.88 1.08 -20.14
N GLU A 96 4.99 1.69 -20.49
CA GLU A 96 6.15 0.99 -21.06
C GLU A 96 6.75 -0.03 -20.10
N LEU A 97 6.84 0.33 -18.81
CA LEU A 97 7.28 -0.59 -17.77
C LEU A 97 6.37 -1.81 -17.61
N LEU A 98 5.07 -1.60 -17.67
CA LEU A 98 4.08 -2.67 -17.57
C LEU A 98 4.08 -3.57 -18.82
N GLU A 99 4.23 -2.99 -20.01
CA GLU A 99 4.29 -3.73 -21.26
C GLU A 99 5.61 -4.48 -21.46
N SER A 100 6.71 -4.00 -20.91
CA SER A 100 8.04 -4.61 -21.04
C SER A 100 8.27 -5.86 -20.19
N GLY A 101 7.35 -6.19 -19.29
CA GLY A 101 7.49 -7.30 -18.34
C GLY A 101 8.50 -7.06 -17.21
N LYS A 102 9.00 -5.83 -17.05
CA LYS A 102 9.89 -5.45 -15.93
C LYS A 102 9.17 -5.41 -14.60
N VAL A 103 7.87 -5.13 -14.63
CA VAL A 103 6.99 -5.21 -13.47
C VAL A 103 6.34 -6.59 -13.47
N LYS A 104 6.69 -7.40 -12.47
CA LYS A 104 6.12 -8.75 -12.34
C LYS A 104 4.82 -8.68 -11.57
N PRO A 105 3.76 -9.36 -12.02
CA PRO A 105 2.52 -9.48 -11.28
C PRO A 105 2.74 -10.11 -9.90
N LEU A 106 1.93 -9.72 -8.94
CA LEU A 106 1.91 -10.28 -7.59
C LEU A 106 0.89 -11.43 -7.54
N PRO A 107 1.33 -12.68 -7.35
CA PRO A 107 0.45 -13.83 -7.29
C PRO A 107 -0.57 -13.73 -6.13
N ALA A 108 -1.69 -14.46 -6.24
CA ALA A 108 -2.64 -14.58 -5.14
C ALA A 108 -1.95 -15.12 -3.88
N ASP A 109 -2.32 -14.57 -2.72
CA ASP A 109 -1.75 -14.90 -1.41
C ASP A 109 -0.26 -14.61 -1.21
N ALA A 110 0.43 -14.06 -2.22
CA ALA A 110 1.83 -13.68 -2.09
C ALA A 110 2.01 -12.44 -1.20
N GLU A 111 3.13 -12.42 -0.50
CA GLU A 111 3.56 -11.28 0.32
C GLU A 111 4.77 -10.61 -0.33
N GLU A 112 4.80 -9.29 -0.29
CA GLU A 112 5.94 -8.49 -0.71
C GLU A 112 6.18 -7.32 0.24
N ARG A 113 7.40 -6.77 0.15
CA ARG A 113 7.77 -5.55 0.85
C ARG A 113 7.28 -4.33 0.08
N PHE A 114 7.21 -3.21 0.78
CA PHE A 114 7.10 -1.88 0.20
C PHE A 114 7.97 -0.89 0.97
N ARG A 115 8.34 0.21 0.31
CA ARG A 115 9.08 1.31 0.89
C ARG A 115 8.54 2.62 0.34
N GLY A 116 8.36 3.60 1.21
CA GLY A 116 8.11 4.99 0.85
C GLY A 116 8.95 5.92 1.71
N SER A 117 9.23 7.11 1.23
CA SER A 117 10.09 8.06 1.93
C SER A 117 9.58 9.48 1.83
N PHE A 118 9.78 10.24 2.90
CA PHE A 118 9.61 11.69 2.92
C PHE A 118 10.97 12.35 3.10
N LEU A 119 11.29 13.31 2.24
CA LEU A 119 12.49 14.14 2.40
C LEU A 119 12.18 15.24 3.43
N LYS A 120 12.99 15.36 4.48
CA LYS A 120 12.76 16.29 5.59
C LYS A 120 12.64 17.75 5.13
N GLU A 121 13.46 18.15 4.17
CA GLU A 121 13.49 19.51 3.66
C GLU A 121 12.24 19.91 2.87
N GLU A 122 11.54 18.93 2.30
CA GLU A 122 10.33 19.14 1.49
C GLU A 122 9.04 18.85 2.26
N THR A 123 9.15 18.30 3.48
CA THR A 123 8.00 17.80 4.23
C THR A 123 7.75 18.68 5.46
N PRO A 124 6.54 19.23 5.66
CA PRO A 124 6.17 19.89 6.90
C PRO A 124 6.36 18.95 8.11
N ALA A 125 6.59 19.53 9.29
CA ALA A 125 6.71 18.76 10.52
C ALA A 125 5.46 17.88 10.74
N PHE A 126 5.66 16.62 11.11
CA PHE A 126 4.61 15.66 11.40
C PHE A 126 4.97 14.79 12.61
N THR A 127 3.99 14.21 13.25
CA THR A 127 4.14 13.43 14.47
C THR A 127 3.76 11.97 14.30
N ASP A 128 3.01 11.65 13.25
CA ASP A 128 2.51 10.30 12.96
C ASP A 128 2.36 10.10 11.46
N TYR A 129 2.08 8.89 11.04
CA TYR A 129 1.80 8.57 9.64
C TYR A 129 0.80 7.42 9.54
N ARG A 130 0.19 7.27 8.38
CA ARG A 130 -0.65 6.11 8.06
C ARG A 130 -0.36 5.61 6.65
N VAL A 131 -0.59 4.31 6.44
CA VAL A 131 -0.43 3.63 5.17
C VAL A 131 -1.78 3.16 4.68
N LYS A 132 -2.09 3.42 3.41
CA LYS A 132 -3.32 3.00 2.75
C LYS A 132 -2.99 2.28 1.44
N VAL A 133 -3.72 1.21 1.15
CA VAL A 133 -3.75 0.62 -0.19
C VAL A 133 -4.75 1.41 -1.03
N ILE A 134 -4.33 1.95 -2.16
CA ILE A 134 -5.17 2.81 -3.01
C ILE A 134 -5.52 2.23 -4.37
N GLU A 135 -4.70 1.32 -4.91
CA GLU A 135 -4.97 0.65 -6.18
C GLU A 135 -4.48 -0.80 -6.15
N THR A 136 -5.31 -1.71 -6.65
CA THR A 136 -5.00 -3.14 -6.78
C THR A 136 -5.56 -3.70 -8.10
N PRO A 137 -5.03 -3.24 -9.26
CA PRO A 137 -5.54 -3.69 -10.55
C PRO A 137 -5.22 -5.16 -10.77
N ALA A 138 -6.22 -5.92 -11.25
CA ALA A 138 -6.03 -7.30 -11.65
C ALA A 138 -5.02 -7.40 -12.80
N ALA A 139 -4.14 -8.41 -12.75
CA ALA A 139 -3.32 -8.74 -13.90
C ALA A 139 -4.25 -9.17 -15.04
N THR A 140 -4.09 -8.59 -16.23
CA THR A 140 -4.86 -9.00 -17.39
C THR A 140 -4.46 -10.42 -17.75
N PRO A 141 -5.38 -11.40 -17.78
CA PRO A 141 -5.03 -12.73 -18.24
C PRO A 141 -4.47 -12.60 -19.66
N MET A 142 -3.29 -13.19 -19.91
CA MET A 142 -2.80 -13.32 -21.28
C MET A 142 -3.90 -14.03 -22.07
N LYS A 143 -4.45 -13.38 -23.09
CA LYS A 143 -5.28 -14.06 -24.08
C LYS A 143 -4.36 -15.09 -24.74
N VAL A 144 -4.55 -16.36 -24.39
CA VAL A 144 -4.01 -17.45 -25.19
C VAL A 144 -4.70 -17.31 -26.53
N ILE A 145 -3.96 -16.88 -27.55
CA ILE A 145 -4.42 -16.93 -28.91
C ILE A 145 -4.46 -18.42 -29.25
N GLU A 146 -5.61 -19.03 -29.12
CA GLU A 146 -5.82 -20.37 -29.69
C GLU A 146 -5.63 -20.22 -31.18
N THR A 147 -4.51 -20.74 -31.67
CA THR A 147 -4.30 -20.88 -33.12
C THR A 147 -5.39 -21.82 -33.61
N PRO A 148 -6.28 -21.38 -34.52
CA PRO A 148 -7.30 -22.26 -35.06
C PRO A 148 -6.59 -23.44 -35.72
N ALA A 149 -6.98 -24.66 -35.32
CA ALA A 149 -6.50 -25.88 -35.96
C ALA A 149 -6.83 -25.79 -37.45
N GLY A 150 -5.76 -25.81 -38.28
CA GLY A 150 -5.92 -25.81 -39.71
C GLY A 150 -6.79 -27.01 -40.17
N PRO A 151 -7.47 -26.89 -41.30
CA PRO A 151 -8.30 -27.96 -41.80
C PRO A 151 -7.44 -29.20 -42.05
N SER A 152 -7.82 -30.34 -41.44
CA SER A 152 -7.27 -31.61 -41.75
C SER A 152 -7.78 -32.04 -43.13
N GLU A 153 -6.86 -32.16 -44.10
CA GLU A 153 -7.12 -32.88 -45.34
C GLU A 153 -7.13 -34.39 -45.08
#